data_7e361f71d8a69ff9e01dd1c5b2bb6278
#
_entry.id   7e361f71d8a69ff9e01dd1c5b2bb6278
#
_cell.length_a   1.000
_cell.length_b   1.000
_cell.length_c   1.000
_cell.angle_alpha   90.00
_cell.angle_beta   90.00
_cell.angle_gamma   90.00
#
_symmetry.space_group_name_H-M   'P 1'
#
loop_
_entity.id
_entity.type
_entity.pdbx_description
1 polymer ?
#
loop_
_entity_poly.entity_id
_entity_poly.type
_entity_poly.pdbx_seq_one_letter_code
_entity_poly.pdbx_strand_id
1 'polypeptide(L)'
;LASSAASDVYKRQAFTSLLINYDPRVVNYKTLTKRLQKLLKLDVNEEISTSRVFEIPVCYGGEYGPDIENIAKNAGLTEEEVIKIHSSKDYLIYMLGFLPGFSYLGGLDERIHTPRLANPRIRIPAGSVGIGGSQTGIYPLDSPGGWQLLGLTPVKTYDPERENPILFEAGDYIRFVPVSEEEYL
;
A
#
# COMPACT_ATOMS: atom_id res chain seq x y z
N LEU A 1 12.87 6.21 -13.90
CA LEU A 1 12.52 6.71 -15.24
C LEU A 1 12.42 8.22 -15.17
N ALA A 2 13.47 8.91 -15.66
CA ALA A 2 13.52 10.36 -15.66
C ALA A 2 12.33 10.93 -16.43
N SER A 3 11.52 11.74 -15.74
CA SER A 3 10.53 12.59 -16.36
C SER A 3 11.28 13.75 -16.98
N SER A 4 11.50 13.75 -18.30
CA SER A 4 11.93 14.96 -18.97
C SER A 4 10.74 15.91 -19.08
N ALA A 5 10.93 17.17 -18.71
CA ALA A 5 9.91 18.23 -18.76
C ALA A 5 9.41 18.58 -20.19
N ALA A 6 9.82 17.83 -21.19
CA ALA A 6 9.42 17.94 -22.59
C ALA A 6 8.86 16.62 -23.12
N SER A 7 8.25 15.78 -22.26
CA SER A 7 7.73 14.51 -22.75
C SER A 7 6.28 14.65 -23.22
N ASP A 8 6.09 14.41 -24.50
CA ASP A 8 4.79 14.21 -25.14
C ASP A 8 4.02 12.99 -24.59
N VAL A 9 4.50 12.43 -23.48
CA VAL A 9 4.00 11.22 -22.82
C VAL A 9 3.77 11.51 -21.35
N TYR A 10 2.54 11.38 -20.92
CA TYR A 10 2.13 11.46 -19.51
C TYR A 10 1.70 10.07 -19.02
N LYS A 11 2.27 9.65 -17.88
CA LYS A 11 1.98 8.33 -17.29
C LYS A 11 1.27 8.46 -15.95
N ARG A 12 0.27 7.59 -15.72
CA ARG A 12 -0.35 7.38 -14.41
C ARG A 12 -0.25 5.91 -14.04
N GLN A 13 0.33 5.65 -12.90
CA GLN A 13 0.45 4.32 -12.35
C GLN A 13 -0.76 4.01 -11.46
N ALA A 14 -1.28 2.80 -11.59
CA ALA A 14 -2.18 2.17 -10.65
C ALA A 14 -1.51 0.93 -10.07
N PHE A 15 -2.20 0.18 -9.20
CA PHE A 15 -1.62 -0.99 -8.54
C PHE A 15 -1.09 -2.05 -9.51
N THR A 16 -1.87 -2.36 -10.56
CA THR A 16 -1.54 -3.41 -11.55
C THR A 16 -1.50 -2.91 -12.99
N SER A 17 -1.61 -1.62 -13.20
CA SER A 17 -1.66 -1.05 -14.56
C SER A 17 -0.93 0.27 -14.66
N LEU A 18 -0.52 0.59 -15.87
CA LEU A 18 0.10 1.85 -16.22
C LEU A 18 -0.66 2.47 -17.41
N LEU A 19 -1.30 3.60 -17.18
CA LEU A 19 -1.89 4.40 -18.24
C LEU A 19 -0.83 5.33 -18.83
N ILE A 20 -0.68 5.27 -20.14
CA ILE A 20 0.25 6.14 -20.89
C ILE A 20 -0.58 6.98 -21.86
N ASN A 21 -0.63 8.29 -21.62
CA ASN A 21 -1.18 9.25 -22.56
C ASN A 21 -0.05 9.80 -23.43
N TYR A 22 -0.27 9.89 -24.73
CA TYR A 22 0.73 10.38 -25.66
C TYR A 22 0.09 11.23 -26.77
N ASP A 23 0.88 12.09 -27.42
CA ASP A 23 0.45 12.83 -28.58
C ASP A 23 0.70 12.00 -29.87
N PRO A 24 -0.37 11.54 -30.56
CA PRO A 24 -0.21 10.73 -31.77
C PRO A 24 0.41 11.48 -32.95
N ARG A 25 0.50 12.81 -32.90
CA ARG A 25 1.18 13.63 -33.92
C ARG A 25 2.70 13.57 -33.77
N VAL A 26 3.20 13.28 -32.53
CA VAL A 26 4.64 13.20 -32.23
C VAL A 26 5.12 11.75 -32.29
N VAL A 27 4.37 10.82 -31.74
CA VAL A 27 4.69 9.39 -31.79
C VAL A 27 3.44 8.56 -32.10
N ASN A 28 3.51 7.70 -33.10
CA ASN A 28 2.39 6.81 -33.38
C ASN A 28 2.37 5.60 -32.42
N TYR A 29 1.18 5.02 -32.25
CA TYR A 29 0.94 3.88 -31.35
C TYR A 29 1.91 2.71 -31.56
N LYS A 30 2.16 2.33 -32.83
CA LYS A 30 3.04 1.20 -33.17
C LYS A 30 4.49 1.43 -32.72
N THR A 31 4.98 2.65 -32.87
CA THR A 31 6.33 3.04 -32.44
C THR A 31 6.41 3.07 -30.91
N LEU A 32 5.40 3.66 -30.25
CA LEU A 32 5.34 3.71 -28.78
C LEU A 32 5.31 2.30 -28.21
N THR A 33 4.43 1.44 -28.70
CA THR A 33 4.32 0.04 -28.23
C THR A 33 5.64 -0.73 -28.39
N LYS A 34 6.33 -0.58 -29.53
CA LYS A 34 7.66 -1.21 -29.73
C LYS A 34 8.70 -0.71 -28.72
N ARG A 35 8.68 0.60 -28.40
CA ARG A 35 9.59 1.17 -27.39
C ARG A 35 9.30 0.61 -26.00
N LEU A 36 8.03 0.54 -25.63
CA LEU A 36 7.60 -0.02 -24.35
C LEU A 36 7.96 -1.51 -24.22
N GLN A 37 7.74 -2.31 -25.27
CA GLN A 37 8.13 -3.72 -25.29
C GLN A 37 9.64 -3.95 -25.14
N LYS A 38 10.46 -3.02 -25.66
CA LYS A 38 11.91 -3.07 -25.43
C LYS A 38 12.25 -2.79 -23.96
N LEU A 39 11.58 -1.80 -23.35
CA LEU A 39 11.80 -1.48 -21.93
C LEU A 39 11.42 -2.64 -21.00
N LEU A 40 10.34 -3.36 -21.30
CA LEU A 40 9.92 -4.55 -20.54
C LEU A 40 10.93 -5.73 -20.60
N LYS A 41 11.82 -5.73 -21.63
CA LYS A 41 12.85 -6.75 -21.78
C LYS A 41 14.20 -6.35 -21.19
N LEU A 42 14.34 -5.10 -20.74
CA LEU A 42 15.52 -4.69 -20.00
C LEU A 42 15.44 -5.33 -18.62
N ASP A 43 16.46 -6.11 -18.31
CA ASP A 43 16.64 -6.63 -16.95
C ASP A 43 17.01 -5.42 -16.08
N VAL A 44 16.02 -4.87 -15.40
CA VAL A 44 16.20 -3.71 -14.51
C VAL A 44 16.77 -4.24 -13.19
N ASN A 45 17.97 -4.82 -13.28
CA ASN A 45 18.85 -5.04 -12.14
C ASN A 45 19.63 -3.76 -11.75
N GLU A 46 19.20 -2.61 -12.24
CA GLU A 46 19.62 -1.37 -11.63
C GLU A 46 19.04 -1.35 -10.22
N GLU A 47 19.92 -1.43 -9.27
CA GLU A 47 19.66 -1.16 -7.85
C GLU A 47 18.64 -0.03 -7.78
N ILE A 48 17.45 -0.32 -7.23
CA ILE A 48 16.52 0.72 -6.79
C ILE A 48 17.23 1.32 -5.59
N SER A 49 18.18 2.20 -5.90
CA SER A 49 19.29 2.59 -5.04
C SER A 49 18.91 3.52 -3.88
N THR A 50 17.63 3.65 -3.55
CA THR A 50 17.19 4.50 -2.44
C THR A 50 15.86 4.08 -1.84
N SER A 51 15.45 2.83 -1.94
CA SER A 51 14.23 2.37 -1.28
C SER A 51 14.43 2.42 0.23
N ARG A 52 13.62 3.23 0.91
CA ARG A 52 13.60 3.33 2.37
C ARG A 52 12.70 2.23 2.93
N VAL A 53 13.04 1.70 4.08
CA VAL A 53 12.17 0.80 4.86
C VAL A 53 11.66 1.58 6.07
N PHE A 54 10.35 1.72 6.16
CA PHE A 54 9.70 2.37 7.30
C PHE A 54 9.17 1.30 8.26
N GLU A 55 9.67 1.29 9.47
CA GLU A 55 9.14 0.46 10.54
C GLU A 55 7.93 1.17 11.13
N ILE A 56 6.77 0.52 11.04
CA ILE A 56 5.48 1.06 11.47
C ILE A 56 4.99 0.23 12.66
N PRO A 57 4.99 0.81 13.87
CA PRO A 57 4.43 0.14 15.04
C PRO A 57 2.93 -0.02 14.88
N VAL A 58 2.41 -1.20 15.19
CA VAL A 58 0.98 -1.53 15.08
C VAL A 58 0.53 -2.28 16.32
N CYS A 59 -0.47 -1.75 17.00
CA CYS A 59 -1.23 -2.46 18.00
C CYS A 59 -2.32 -3.29 17.30
N TYR A 60 -2.21 -4.62 17.40
CA TYR A 60 -3.09 -5.55 16.70
C TYR A 60 -4.23 -6.05 17.60
N GLY A 61 -5.37 -6.35 16.98
CA GLY A 61 -6.51 -7.01 17.65
C GLY A 61 -7.28 -6.11 18.60
N GLY A 62 -8.17 -6.72 19.37
CA GLY A 62 -9.00 -6.01 20.34
C GLY A 62 -9.76 -4.84 19.71
N GLU A 63 -9.78 -3.70 20.38
CA GLU A 63 -10.40 -2.47 19.87
C GLU A 63 -9.63 -1.82 18.72
N TYR A 64 -8.33 -2.12 18.62
CA TYR A 64 -7.45 -1.59 17.57
C TYR A 64 -7.60 -2.32 16.23
N GLY A 65 -7.95 -3.62 16.27
CA GLY A 65 -8.11 -4.49 15.10
C GLY A 65 -9.37 -5.34 15.15
N PRO A 66 -10.56 -4.75 15.09
CA PRO A 66 -11.84 -5.44 15.36
C PRO A 66 -12.18 -6.57 14.38
N ASP A 67 -11.44 -6.73 13.29
CA ASP A 67 -11.71 -7.77 12.30
C ASP A 67 -10.65 -8.88 12.27
N ILE A 68 -9.64 -8.84 13.16
CA ILE A 68 -8.57 -9.83 13.13
C ILE A 68 -9.09 -11.26 13.38
N GLU A 69 -10.09 -11.42 14.27
CA GLU A 69 -10.75 -12.69 14.51
C GLU A 69 -11.41 -13.24 13.24
N ASN A 70 -12.05 -12.36 12.45
CA ASN A 70 -12.67 -12.76 11.19
C ASN A 70 -11.63 -13.20 10.16
N ILE A 71 -10.49 -12.51 10.08
CA ILE A 71 -9.37 -12.88 9.21
C ILE A 71 -8.79 -14.23 9.63
N ALA A 72 -8.54 -14.42 10.93
CA ALA A 72 -8.03 -15.66 11.50
C ALA A 72 -8.97 -16.84 11.21
N LYS A 73 -10.27 -16.66 11.42
CA LYS A 73 -11.28 -17.67 11.13
C LYS A 73 -11.34 -18.04 9.63
N ASN A 74 -11.30 -17.05 8.75
CA ASN A 74 -11.30 -17.29 7.29
C ASN A 74 -10.04 -18.03 6.83
N ALA A 75 -8.92 -17.77 7.48
CA ALA A 75 -7.63 -18.39 7.19
C ALA A 75 -7.46 -19.78 7.86
N GLY A 76 -8.28 -20.12 8.85
CA GLY A 76 -8.07 -21.31 9.70
C GLY A 76 -6.83 -21.19 10.60
N LEU A 77 -6.52 -19.98 11.03
CA LEU A 77 -5.34 -19.61 11.83
C LEU A 77 -5.78 -19.02 13.18
N THR A 78 -4.81 -18.87 14.09
CA THR A 78 -5.00 -18.03 15.29
C THR A 78 -4.70 -16.56 14.98
N GLU A 79 -5.13 -15.65 15.84
CA GLU A 79 -4.82 -14.22 15.68
C GLU A 79 -3.31 -13.96 15.73
N GLU A 80 -2.59 -14.65 16.61
CA GLU A 80 -1.13 -14.56 16.72
C GLU A 80 -0.42 -15.01 15.43
N GLU A 81 -0.94 -16.06 14.79
CA GLU A 81 -0.43 -16.51 13.50
C GLU A 81 -0.69 -15.49 12.40
N VAL A 82 -1.86 -14.86 12.38
CA VAL A 82 -2.17 -13.75 11.45
C VAL A 82 -1.21 -12.58 11.66
N ILE A 83 -1.01 -12.15 12.91
CA ILE A 83 -0.06 -11.07 13.25
C ILE A 83 1.34 -11.42 12.78
N LYS A 84 1.82 -12.62 13.10
CA LYS A 84 3.14 -13.11 12.72
C LYS A 84 3.32 -13.12 11.20
N ILE A 85 2.32 -13.58 10.45
CA ILE A 85 2.37 -13.60 8.98
C ILE A 85 2.38 -12.18 8.43
N HIS A 86 1.49 -11.31 8.93
CA HIS A 86 1.38 -9.93 8.47
C HIS A 86 2.65 -9.11 8.75
N SER A 87 3.32 -9.33 9.87
CA SER A 87 4.54 -8.61 10.27
C SER A 87 5.85 -9.25 9.81
N SER A 88 5.79 -10.39 9.09
CA SER A 88 6.99 -11.20 8.78
C SER A 88 7.87 -10.65 7.66
N LYS A 89 7.45 -9.63 6.94
CA LYS A 89 8.15 -9.16 5.74
C LYS A 89 7.97 -7.66 5.48
N ASP A 90 8.79 -7.15 4.57
CA ASP A 90 8.71 -5.81 4.05
C ASP A 90 7.73 -5.76 2.88
N TYR A 91 6.82 -4.80 2.90
CA TYR A 91 5.81 -4.59 1.87
C TYR A 91 6.20 -3.43 0.97
N LEU A 92 6.34 -3.70 -0.32
CA LEU A 92 6.60 -2.65 -1.32
C LEU A 92 5.36 -1.77 -1.49
N ILE A 93 5.56 -0.46 -1.45
CA ILE A 93 4.53 0.51 -1.81
C ILE A 93 4.47 0.61 -3.34
N TYR A 94 3.45 0.01 -3.94
CA TYR A 94 3.24 0.06 -5.39
C TYR A 94 2.71 1.41 -5.85
N MET A 95 1.80 1.99 -5.08
CA MET A 95 1.22 3.29 -5.37
C MET A 95 0.66 3.97 -4.12
N LEU A 96 0.51 5.27 -4.21
CA LEU A 96 -0.24 6.08 -3.27
C LEU A 96 -1.51 6.59 -3.96
N GLY A 97 -2.67 6.56 -3.29
CA GLY A 97 -3.92 6.99 -3.90
C GLY A 97 -5.12 6.76 -3.01
N PHE A 98 -6.32 6.96 -3.49
CA PHE A 98 -7.58 6.97 -2.74
C PHE A 98 -7.66 8.18 -1.79
N LEU A 99 -6.76 8.30 -0.82
CA LEU A 99 -6.60 9.43 0.08
C LEU A 99 -5.13 9.88 0.06
N PRO A 100 -4.81 11.15 0.37
CA PRO A 100 -3.43 11.58 0.56
C PRO A 100 -2.74 10.71 1.61
N GLY A 101 -1.61 10.08 1.26
CA GLY A 101 -0.86 9.21 2.16
C GLY A 101 -1.37 7.77 2.30
N PHE A 102 -2.47 7.38 1.63
CA PHE A 102 -2.90 5.98 1.60
C PHE A 102 -1.95 5.17 0.72
N SER A 103 -1.31 4.18 1.32
CA SER A 103 -0.35 3.30 0.66
C SER A 103 -0.99 1.97 0.27
N TYR A 104 -0.90 1.62 -1.02
CA TYR A 104 -1.27 0.30 -1.51
C TYR A 104 -0.06 -0.61 -1.51
N LEU A 105 -0.06 -1.60 -0.62
CA LEU A 105 1.03 -2.52 -0.39
C LEU A 105 0.77 -3.85 -1.09
N GLY A 106 1.77 -4.32 -1.81
CA GLY A 106 1.74 -5.63 -2.45
C GLY A 106 2.50 -6.69 -1.68
N GLY A 107 2.25 -7.94 -2.07
CA GLY A 107 2.97 -9.07 -1.49
C GLY A 107 2.38 -9.61 -0.18
N LEU A 108 1.12 -9.30 0.14
CA LEU A 108 0.42 -9.94 1.25
C LEU A 108 0.44 -11.46 1.06
N ASP A 109 0.66 -12.20 2.14
CA ASP A 109 0.64 -13.66 2.13
C ASP A 109 -0.76 -14.18 1.82
N GLU A 110 -0.86 -15.12 0.88
CA GLU A 110 -2.15 -15.64 0.41
C GLU A 110 -2.99 -16.28 1.52
N ARG A 111 -2.36 -16.81 2.56
CA ARG A 111 -3.04 -17.43 3.70
C ARG A 111 -3.95 -16.47 4.47
N ILE A 112 -3.64 -15.17 4.45
CA ILE A 112 -4.42 -14.14 5.15
C ILE A 112 -5.19 -13.22 4.20
N HIS A 113 -5.30 -13.57 2.90
CA HIS A 113 -6.17 -12.86 1.97
C HIS A 113 -7.62 -12.93 2.46
N THR A 114 -8.24 -11.78 2.66
CA THR A 114 -9.60 -11.71 3.17
C THR A 114 -10.43 -10.72 2.37
N PRO A 115 -11.61 -11.12 1.88
CA PRO A 115 -12.49 -10.22 1.14
C PRO A 115 -12.86 -8.99 1.96
N ARG A 116 -13.15 -7.90 1.26
CA ARG A 116 -13.69 -6.69 1.89
C ARG A 116 -15.03 -7.00 2.56
N LEU A 117 -15.39 -6.20 3.55
CA LEU A 117 -16.71 -6.25 4.17
C LEU A 117 -17.80 -6.06 3.12
N ALA A 118 -18.89 -6.84 3.20
CA ALA A 118 -20.05 -6.70 2.32
C ALA A 118 -20.70 -5.31 2.46
N ASN A 119 -20.73 -4.80 3.68
CA ASN A 119 -21.20 -3.45 3.99
C ASN A 119 -20.01 -2.62 4.51
N PRO A 120 -19.50 -1.67 3.72
CA PRO A 120 -18.40 -0.80 4.14
C PRO A 120 -18.77 0.01 5.39
N ARG A 121 -17.79 0.24 6.27
CA ARG A 121 -17.97 1.16 7.42
C ARG A 121 -18.09 2.59 6.92
N ILE A 122 -18.94 3.35 7.59
CA ILE A 122 -19.08 4.80 7.34
C ILE A 122 -17.81 5.55 7.77
N ARG A 123 -17.16 5.06 8.83
CA ARG A 123 -15.94 5.64 9.39
C ARG A 123 -14.95 4.54 9.78
N ILE A 124 -13.75 4.66 9.26
CA ILE A 124 -12.54 3.97 9.68
C ILE A 124 -11.60 5.03 10.25
N PRO A 125 -11.07 4.87 11.47
CA PRO A 125 -10.14 5.83 12.06
C PRO A 125 -8.83 5.95 11.28
N ALA A 126 -8.24 7.15 11.29
CA ALA A 126 -6.88 7.35 10.82
C ALA A 126 -5.90 6.44 11.56
N GLY A 127 -4.88 5.93 10.90
CA GLY A 127 -3.94 4.96 11.44
C GLY A 127 -4.40 3.50 11.36
N SER A 128 -5.65 3.22 10.97
CA SER A 128 -6.12 1.84 10.82
C SER A 128 -5.31 1.08 9.78
N VAL A 129 -4.83 -0.10 10.17
CA VAL A 129 -4.15 -1.06 9.29
C VAL A 129 -5.15 -2.14 8.90
N GLY A 130 -5.25 -2.43 7.61
CA GLY A 130 -6.28 -3.36 7.14
C GLY A 130 -5.89 -4.20 5.94
N ILE A 131 -6.73 -5.22 5.68
CA ILE A 131 -6.65 -6.11 4.51
C ILE A 131 -7.90 -5.93 3.65
N GLY A 132 -7.67 -5.80 2.34
CA GLY A 132 -8.73 -5.77 1.34
C GLY A 132 -8.41 -6.68 0.16
N GLY A 133 -8.91 -7.92 0.16
CA GLY A 133 -8.53 -8.93 -0.81
C GLY A 133 -7.08 -9.37 -0.62
N SER A 134 -6.25 -9.18 -1.63
CA SER A 134 -4.81 -9.51 -1.62
C SER A 134 -3.90 -8.34 -1.24
N GLN A 135 -4.46 -7.26 -0.70
CA GLN A 135 -3.75 -6.03 -0.39
C GLN A 135 -3.81 -5.73 1.10
N THR A 136 -2.75 -5.12 1.62
CA THR A 136 -2.73 -4.47 2.93
C THR A 136 -2.39 -3.00 2.79
N GLY A 137 -2.65 -2.19 3.81
CA GLY A 137 -2.38 -0.75 3.78
C GLY A 137 -2.79 -0.05 5.07
N ILE A 138 -2.50 1.25 5.11
CA ILE A 138 -2.76 2.11 6.27
C ILE A 138 -3.69 3.25 5.83
N TYR A 139 -4.77 3.46 6.58
CA TYR A 139 -5.67 4.59 6.38
C TYR A 139 -5.06 5.86 6.97
N PRO A 140 -4.73 6.86 6.14
CA PRO A 140 -4.07 8.09 6.61
C PRO A 140 -5.00 9.06 7.35
N LEU A 141 -6.29 8.97 7.06
CA LEU A 141 -7.34 9.87 7.55
C LEU A 141 -8.60 9.08 7.84
N ASP A 142 -9.45 9.65 8.70
CA ASP A 142 -10.81 9.14 8.89
C ASP A 142 -11.55 9.08 7.56
N SER A 143 -12.07 7.93 7.20
CA SER A 143 -12.74 7.74 5.92
C SER A 143 -13.69 6.56 5.93
N PRO A 144 -14.67 6.50 5.03
CA PRO A 144 -15.41 5.27 4.80
C PRO A 144 -14.51 4.21 4.16
N GLY A 145 -14.80 2.93 4.43
CA GLY A 145 -14.04 1.84 3.82
C GLY A 145 -14.56 0.45 4.19
N GLY A 146 -14.20 -0.52 3.38
CA GLY A 146 -14.64 -1.91 3.53
C GLY A 146 -13.53 -2.91 3.80
N TRP A 147 -12.33 -2.46 4.16
CA TRP A 147 -11.24 -3.36 4.51
C TRP A 147 -11.43 -3.94 5.90
N GLN A 148 -10.92 -5.14 6.10
CA GLN A 148 -10.88 -5.81 7.39
C GLN A 148 -9.74 -5.20 8.21
N LEU A 149 -10.04 -4.68 9.38
CA LEU A 149 -9.07 -3.96 10.22
C LEU A 149 -8.35 -4.93 11.15
N LEU A 150 -7.02 -4.94 11.02
CA LEU A 150 -6.09 -5.79 11.80
C LEU A 150 -5.60 -5.12 13.08
N GLY A 151 -5.39 -3.80 13.01
CA GLY A 151 -4.75 -3.03 14.06
C GLY A 151 -4.73 -1.55 13.76
N LEU A 152 -4.08 -0.81 14.64
CA LEU A 152 -3.96 0.64 14.57
C LEU A 152 -2.51 1.05 14.80
N THR A 153 -2.03 2.06 14.05
CA THR A 153 -0.72 2.68 14.24
C THR A 153 -0.86 4.14 14.68
N PRO A 154 0.00 4.63 15.60
CA PRO A 154 0.05 6.04 15.95
C PRO A 154 0.74 6.90 14.89
N VAL A 155 1.36 6.27 13.88
CA VAL A 155 2.13 6.98 12.85
C VAL A 155 1.18 7.68 11.88
N LYS A 156 1.30 9.00 11.81
CA LYS A 156 0.60 9.80 10.80
C LYS A 156 1.28 9.63 9.45
N THR A 157 0.69 8.87 8.54
CA THR A 157 1.19 8.70 7.17
C THR A 157 0.92 9.91 6.29
N TYR A 158 -0.04 10.75 6.69
CA TYR A 158 -0.32 12.08 6.13
C TYR A 158 -0.40 13.11 7.25
N ASP A 159 0.31 14.22 7.09
CA ASP A 159 0.28 15.35 8.00
C ASP A 159 0.49 16.64 7.18
N PRO A 160 -0.53 17.49 7.04
CA PRO A 160 -0.45 18.70 6.22
C PRO A 160 0.50 19.76 6.79
N GLU A 161 0.93 19.63 8.06
CA GLU A 161 1.85 20.56 8.70
C GLU A 161 3.32 20.22 8.44
N ARG A 162 3.62 19.02 7.87
CA ARG A 162 4.97 18.68 7.47
C ARG A 162 5.37 19.37 6.18
N GLU A 163 6.66 19.62 6.00
CA GLU A 163 7.24 20.08 4.74
C GLU A 163 6.89 19.11 3.58
N ASN A 164 7.01 17.81 3.85
CA ASN A 164 6.51 16.75 2.98
C ASN A 164 5.29 16.11 3.64
N PRO A 165 4.06 16.50 3.26
CA PRO A 165 2.84 16.05 3.94
C PRO A 165 2.63 14.53 3.92
N ILE A 166 3.10 13.85 2.88
CA ILE A 166 3.02 12.40 2.74
C ILE A 166 4.36 11.78 3.20
N LEU A 167 4.28 10.83 4.12
CA LEU A 167 5.46 10.19 4.71
C LEU A 167 6.23 9.32 3.72
N PHE A 168 5.51 8.64 2.83
CA PHE A 168 6.03 7.61 1.93
C PHE A 168 6.06 8.06 0.48
N GLU A 169 6.87 7.34 -0.30
CA GLU A 169 6.86 7.42 -1.76
C GLU A 169 6.62 6.02 -2.36
N ALA A 170 6.12 5.98 -3.60
CA ALA A 170 6.04 4.71 -4.33
C ALA A 170 7.46 4.17 -4.58
N GLY A 171 7.67 2.90 -4.25
CA GLY A 171 8.99 2.27 -4.25
C GLY A 171 9.63 2.15 -2.86
N ASP A 172 9.13 2.85 -1.85
CA ASP A 172 9.51 2.59 -0.44
C ASP A 172 8.91 1.27 0.05
N TYR A 173 9.38 0.80 1.20
CA TYR A 173 8.88 -0.38 1.90
C TYR A 173 8.32 -0.02 3.26
N ILE A 174 7.31 -0.78 3.68
CA ILE A 174 6.76 -0.75 5.04
C ILE A 174 6.99 -2.10 5.69
N ARG A 175 7.55 -2.07 6.90
CA ARG A 175 7.63 -3.19 7.83
C ARG A 175 6.69 -2.93 8.99
N PHE A 176 5.70 -3.77 9.19
CA PHE A 176 4.84 -3.68 10.36
C PHE A 176 5.53 -4.31 11.57
N VAL A 177 5.57 -3.59 12.69
CA VAL A 177 6.17 -4.03 13.94
C VAL A 177 5.06 -4.15 14.99
N PRO A 178 4.71 -5.37 15.43
CA PRO A 178 3.74 -5.53 16.51
C PRO A 178 4.22 -4.88 17.79
N VAL A 179 3.36 -4.09 18.40
CA VAL A 179 3.61 -3.44 19.71
C VAL A 179 2.46 -3.74 20.67
N SER A 180 2.74 -3.68 21.95
CA SER A 180 1.73 -3.78 22.99
C SER A 180 0.87 -2.50 23.07
N GLU A 181 -0.26 -2.59 23.77
CA GLU A 181 -1.09 -1.42 24.03
C GLU A 181 -0.36 -0.34 24.85
N GLU A 182 0.49 -0.75 25.79
CA GLU A 182 1.32 0.16 26.59
C GLU A 182 2.34 0.92 25.75
N GLU A 183 2.86 0.30 24.69
CA GLU A 183 3.81 0.92 23.76
C GLU A 183 3.11 1.77 22.69
N TYR A 184 1.83 1.52 22.46
CA TYR A 184 1.00 2.30 21.54
C TYR A 184 0.57 3.64 22.12
N LEU A 185 0.26 3.70 23.45
CA LEU A 185 -0.20 4.90 24.18
C LEU A 185 0.96 5.84 24.52
#